data_787d5cde1ab7e0b2ca25d63bcfe30a88
#
_entry.id   787d5cde1ab7e0b2ca25d63bcfe30a88
#
_cell.length_a   1.000
_cell.length_b   1.000
_cell.length_c   1.000
_cell.angle_alpha   90.00
_cell.angle_beta   90.00
_cell.angle_gamma   90.00
#
_symmetry.space_group_name_H-M   'P 1'
#
loop_
_entity.id
_entity.type
_entity.pdbx_description
1 polymer ?
#
loop_
_entity_poly.entity_id
_entity_poly.type
_entity_poly.pdbx_seq_one_letter_code
_entity_poly.pdbx_strand_id
1 'polypeptide(L)'
;TGTLTEDEIVLEKYMDTNGNESKRVLKHAFLNSYFQTGLKNLIDIAIISRAEKENMNILKETYIREDEIPFDFSRRRMSVVLKDENGKRQLITKGAVDEIISICSYIDINGTAVEFSEELKKQAYKVYEKNNHDGLRIVAVAQKNHIHGIETFGINDEQNMVLIGFVGFLDPPKKTAKEAIIALKKHGVDTVVLTGD
;
A
#
# COMPACT_ATOMS: atom_id res chain seq x y z
N THR A 1 -17.84 7.13 -0.46
CA THR A 1 -16.86 8.01 0.21
C THR A 1 -17.47 9.39 0.38
N GLY A 2 -17.29 10.03 1.55
CA GLY A 2 -17.78 11.39 1.81
C GLY A 2 -19.25 11.53 2.21
N THR A 3 -20.10 10.56 1.94
CA THR A 3 -21.54 10.59 2.34
C THR A 3 -21.73 9.89 3.68
N LEU A 4 -21.46 8.60 3.75
CA LEU A 4 -21.57 7.79 4.98
C LEU A 4 -20.25 7.68 5.72
N THR A 5 -19.12 7.89 5.05
CA THR A 5 -17.78 7.85 5.60
C THR A 5 -17.20 9.26 5.79
N GLU A 6 -16.24 9.36 6.71
CA GLU A 6 -15.44 10.58 6.89
C GLU A 6 -14.55 10.79 5.66
N ASP A 7 -14.12 12.04 5.40
CA ASP A 7 -13.23 12.36 4.28
C ASP A 7 -11.75 12.02 4.61
N GLU A 8 -11.55 11.15 5.59
CA GLU A 8 -10.25 10.68 6.04
C GLU A 8 -10.14 9.17 5.88
N ILE A 9 -9.01 8.72 5.33
CA ILE A 9 -8.63 7.30 5.31
C ILE A 9 -7.60 7.07 6.39
N VAL A 10 -7.74 6.00 7.16
CA VAL A 10 -6.81 5.64 8.24
C VAL A 10 -6.04 4.38 7.85
N LEU A 11 -4.71 4.42 7.98
CA LEU A 11 -3.90 3.20 7.89
C LEU A 11 -4.06 2.39 9.19
N GLU A 12 -4.83 1.31 9.10
CA GLU A 12 -5.19 0.46 10.23
C GLU A 12 -4.15 -0.66 10.44
N LYS A 13 -3.73 -1.32 9.35
CA LYS A 13 -2.78 -2.44 9.40
C LYS A 13 -1.63 -2.25 8.43
N TYR A 14 -0.46 -2.73 8.82
CA TYR A 14 0.72 -2.90 7.97
C TYR A 14 1.32 -4.27 8.27
N MET A 15 1.24 -5.17 7.29
CA MET A 15 1.42 -6.61 7.49
C MET A 15 2.46 -7.17 6.54
N ASP A 16 3.22 -8.17 7.04
CA ASP A 16 4.04 -9.03 6.19
C ASP A 16 3.18 -9.97 5.32
N THR A 17 3.82 -10.82 4.57
CA THR A 17 3.16 -11.78 3.67
C THR A 17 2.42 -12.92 4.40
N ASN A 18 2.62 -13.06 5.71
CA ASN A 18 1.90 -13.98 6.59
C ASN A 18 0.73 -13.31 7.35
N GLY A 19 0.59 -11.99 7.22
CA GLY A 19 -0.44 -11.20 7.91
C GLY A 19 -0.05 -10.71 9.30
N ASN A 20 1.22 -10.83 9.70
CA ASN A 20 1.73 -10.31 10.96
C ASN A 20 2.11 -8.83 10.80
N GLU A 21 1.97 -8.05 11.88
CA GLU A 21 2.41 -6.65 11.88
C GLU A 21 3.88 -6.52 11.48
N SER A 22 4.21 -5.60 10.56
CA SER A 22 5.55 -5.44 10.02
C SER A 22 5.94 -3.97 9.80
N LYS A 23 6.75 -3.43 10.69
CA LYS A 23 7.34 -2.09 10.54
C LYS A 23 8.17 -1.94 9.26
N ARG A 24 8.70 -3.03 8.72
CA ARG A 24 9.41 -3.04 7.45
C ARG A 24 8.48 -2.69 6.29
N VAL A 25 7.26 -3.24 6.28
CA VAL A 25 6.25 -2.92 5.26
C VAL A 25 5.84 -1.45 5.37
N LEU A 26 5.57 -0.97 6.60
CA LEU A 26 5.26 0.44 6.82
C LEU A 26 6.39 1.37 6.34
N LYS A 27 7.65 1.03 6.64
CA LYS A 27 8.82 1.77 6.15
C LYS A 27 8.81 1.92 4.62
N HIS A 28 8.63 0.82 3.89
CA HIS A 28 8.66 0.84 2.43
C HIS A 28 7.45 1.58 1.84
N ALA A 29 6.25 1.38 2.42
CA ALA A 29 5.06 2.14 2.04
C ALA A 29 5.27 3.65 2.27
N PHE A 30 5.86 4.04 3.41
CA PHE A 30 6.20 5.42 3.72
C PHE A 30 7.19 6.01 2.72
N LEU A 31 8.30 5.32 2.45
CA LEU A 31 9.31 5.78 1.50
C LEU A 31 8.68 6.01 0.12
N ASN A 32 7.86 5.09 -0.37
CA ASN A 32 7.16 5.26 -1.63
C ASN A 32 6.20 6.46 -1.60
N SER A 33 5.37 6.60 -0.56
CA SER A 33 4.40 7.69 -0.44
C SER A 33 5.03 9.05 -0.24
N TYR A 34 6.13 9.13 0.52
CA TYR A 34 6.81 10.39 0.82
C TYR A 34 7.59 10.94 -0.37
N PHE A 35 8.34 10.07 -1.06
CA PHE A 35 9.28 10.50 -2.11
C PHE A 35 8.66 10.65 -3.51
N GLN A 36 7.40 10.25 -3.73
CA GLN A 36 6.71 10.56 -4.99
C GLN A 36 6.51 12.07 -5.17
N THR A 37 6.57 12.56 -6.41
CA THR A 37 6.38 13.99 -6.74
C THR A 37 4.95 14.40 -7.02
N GLY A 38 4.07 13.45 -7.35
CA GLY A 38 2.66 13.73 -7.64
C GLY A 38 1.88 14.26 -6.44
N LEU A 39 0.64 14.68 -6.68
CA LEU A 39 -0.28 15.02 -5.61
C LEU A 39 -0.52 13.79 -4.73
N LYS A 40 -0.25 13.95 -3.44
CA LYS A 40 -0.47 12.89 -2.46
C LYS A 40 -1.97 12.67 -2.28
N ASN A 41 -2.41 11.46 -2.57
CA ASN A 41 -3.79 11.05 -2.35
C ASN A 41 -4.03 10.69 -0.87
N LEU A 42 -5.27 10.39 -0.51
CA LEU A 42 -5.63 10.07 0.88
C LEU A 42 -4.87 8.85 1.44
N ILE A 43 -4.57 7.87 0.59
CA ILE A 43 -3.75 6.69 0.97
C ILE A 43 -2.33 7.11 1.34
N ASP A 44 -1.70 7.98 0.55
CA ASP A 44 -0.37 8.49 0.83
C ASP A 44 -0.32 9.28 2.14
N ILE A 45 -1.32 10.15 2.35
CA ILE A 45 -1.44 10.94 3.58
C ILE A 45 -1.58 10.03 4.80
N ALA A 46 -2.43 8.99 4.71
CA ALA A 46 -2.63 8.03 5.79
C ALA A 46 -1.34 7.24 6.13
N ILE A 47 -0.59 6.80 5.11
CA ILE A 47 0.69 6.11 5.30
C ILE A 47 1.70 7.04 5.99
N ILE A 48 1.85 8.27 5.49
CA ILE A 48 2.80 9.25 6.04
C ILE A 48 2.45 9.56 7.50
N SER A 49 1.18 9.87 7.78
CA SER A 49 0.71 10.15 9.15
C SER A 49 0.97 8.99 10.11
N ARG A 50 0.74 7.74 9.67
CA ARG A 50 1.01 6.57 10.50
C ARG A 50 2.51 6.38 10.76
N ALA A 51 3.33 6.52 9.74
CA ALA A 51 4.79 6.37 9.85
C ALA A 51 5.42 7.44 10.76
N GLU A 52 4.90 8.67 10.74
CA GLU A 52 5.32 9.74 11.64
C GLU A 52 5.02 9.40 13.10
N LYS A 53 3.85 8.82 13.39
CA LYS A 53 3.49 8.32 14.73
C LYS A 53 4.40 7.17 15.19
N GLU A 54 4.95 6.39 14.25
CA GLU A 54 5.94 5.34 14.52
C GLU A 54 7.39 5.84 14.51
N ASN A 55 7.60 7.18 14.56
CA ASN A 55 8.92 7.83 14.60
C ASN A 55 9.82 7.54 13.38
N MET A 56 9.25 7.40 12.20
CA MET A 56 9.99 7.12 10.96
C MET A 56 10.48 8.37 10.22
N ASN A 57 10.39 9.57 10.82
CA ASN A 57 10.76 10.83 10.17
C ASN A 57 12.23 10.87 9.72
N ILE A 58 13.14 10.21 10.44
CA ILE A 58 14.56 10.14 10.08
C ILE A 58 14.80 9.58 8.67
N LEU A 59 13.88 8.77 8.16
CA LEU A 59 13.97 8.22 6.81
C LEU A 59 13.91 9.29 5.72
N LYS A 60 13.35 10.46 6.00
CA LYS A 60 13.30 11.60 5.07
C LYS A 60 14.70 12.15 4.75
N GLU A 61 15.63 11.99 5.68
CA GLU A 61 17.00 12.52 5.60
C GLU A 61 18.00 11.44 5.13
N THR A 62 17.68 10.15 5.40
CA THR A 62 18.58 9.02 5.09
C THR A 62 18.41 8.44 3.69
N TYR A 63 17.39 8.89 2.96
CA TYR A 63 17.13 8.46 1.58
C TYR A 63 17.07 9.64 0.63
N ILE A 64 17.54 9.43 -0.59
CA ILE A 64 17.45 10.40 -1.70
C ILE A 64 16.67 9.71 -2.83
N ARG A 65 15.70 10.42 -3.41
CA ARG A 65 15.02 9.95 -4.61
C ARG A 65 15.91 10.18 -5.83
N GLU A 66 16.13 9.13 -6.61
CA GLU A 66 16.84 9.20 -7.88
C GLU A 66 15.87 9.26 -9.07
N ASP A 67 14.76 8.50 -9.01
CA ASP A 67 13.78 8.44 -10.10
C ASP A 67 12.40 8.01 -9.59
N GLU A 68 11.38 8.10 -10.42
CA GLU A 68 10.05 7.55 -10.15
C GLU A 68 9.36 7.06 -11.43
N ILE A 69 8.50 6.08 -11.28
CA ILE A 69 7.54 5.65 -12.30
C ILE A 69 6.17 6.04 -11.79
N PRO A 70 5.57 7.13 -12.33
CA PRO A 70 4.32 7.70 -11.79
C PRO A 70 3.16 6.72 -11.82
N PHE A 71 2.15 6.99 -11.00
CA PHE A 71 0.91 6.22 -10.99
C PHE A 71 0.22 6.28 -12.36
N ASP A 72 -0.25 5.13 -12.78
CA ASP A 72 -1.02 4.96 -14.00
C ASP A 72 -2.26 4.10 -13.71
N PHE A 73 -3.43 4.56 -14.19
CA PHE A 73 -4.71 3.89 -13.94
C PHE A 73 -4.81 2.49 -14.59
N SER A 74 -4.12 2.26 -15.68
CA SER A 74 -4.10 0.94 -16.33
C SER A 74 -3.23 -0.04 -15.56
N ARG A 75 -2.12 0.42 -14.98
CA ARG A 75 -1.19 -0.37 -14.17
C ARG A 75 -1.57 -0.43 -12.69
N ARG A 76 -2.39 0.51 -12.19
CA ARG A 76 -2.83 0.66 -10.79
C ARG A 76 -1.71 0.52 -9.75
N ARG A 77 -0.50 0.98 -10.11
CA ARG A 77 0.69 0.97 -9.25
C ARG A 77 1.61 2.14 -9.57
N MET A 78 2.49 2.43 -8.65
CA MET A 78 3.54 3.43 -8.80
C MET A 78 4.82 2.99 -8.12
N SER A 79 5.95 3.49 -8.59
CA SER A 79 7.26 3.15 -8.07
C SER A 79 8.12 4.38 -7.81
N VAL A 80 8.99 4.28 -6.82
CA VAL A 80 10.06 5.25 -6.58
C VAL A 80 11.40 4.52 -6.54
N VAL A 81 12.44 5.14 -7.08
CA VAL A 81 13.82 4.67 -6.98
C VAL A 81 14.51 5.52 -5.94
N LEU A 82 14.98 4.88 -4.90
CA LEU A 82 15.64 5.54 -3.77
C LEU A 82 17.07 5.02 -3.61
N LYS A 83 17.93 5.91 -3.13
CA LYS A 83 19.30 5.60 -2.73
C LYS A 83 19.46 5.95 -1.26
N ASP A 84 20.02 5.01 -0.47
CA ASP A 84 20.35 5.27 0.92
C ASP A 84 21.73 5.93 1.07
N GLU A 85 22.09 6.34 2.28
CA GLU A 85 23.37 6.95 2.64
C GLU A 85 24.59 6.08 2.32
N ASN A 86 24.41 4.75 2.21
CA ASN A 86 25.45 3.79 1.84
C ASN A 86 25.55 3.58 0.33
N GLY A 87 24.77 4.32 -0.45
CA GLY A 87 24.73 4.21 -1.91
C GLY A 87 23.90 3.04 -2.45
N LYS A 88 23.20 2.32 -1.58
CA LYS A 88 22.34 1.20 -1.99
C LYS A 88 21.06 1.72 -2.62
N ARG A 89 20.79 1.26 -3.85
CA ARG A 89 19.59 1.63 -4.62
C ARG A 89 18.49 0.61 -4.42
N GLN A 90 17.25 1.10 -4.32
CA GLN A 90 16.03 0.29 -4.19
C GLN A 90 14.93 0.84 -5.07
N LEU A 91 14.25 -0.02 -5.81
CA LEU A 91 12.95 0.25 -6.43
C LEU A 91 11.86 -0.21 -5.47
N ILE A 92 10.97 0.68 -5.07
CA ILE A 92 9.86 0.40 -4.16
C ILE A 92 8.56 0.69 -4.90
N THR A 93 7.72 -0.32 -5.02
CA THR A 93 6.44 -0.24 -5.74
C THR A 93 5.28 -0.51 -4.79
N LYS A 94 4.22 0.28 -4.87
CA LYS A 94 2.94 0.00 -4.22
C LYS A 94 1.80 0.09 -5.21
N GLY A 95 0.75 -0.68 -4.99
CA GLY A 95 -0.42 -0.68 -5.88
C GLY A 95 -1.46 -1.74 -5.53
N ALA A 96 -2.39 -1.93 -6.45
CA ALA A 96 -3.40 -2.98 -6.34
C ALA A 96 -2.75 -4.36 -6.19
N VAL A 97 -3.34 -5.21 -5.36
CA VAL A 97 -2.74 -6.50 -4.98
C VAL A 97 -2.41 -7.37 -6.19
N ASP A 98 -3.36 -7.51 -7.12
CA ASP A 98 -3.17 -8.31 -8.32
C ASP A 98 -2.02 -7.78 -9.20
N GLU A 99 -1.96 -6.46 -9.36
CA GLU A 99 -0.95 -5.79 -10.18
C GLU A 99 0.46 -5.92 -9.57
N ILE A 100 0.56 -5.87 -8.25
CA ILE A 100 1.85 -6.06 -7.56
C ILE A 100 2.27 -7.53 -7.60
N ILE A 101 1.35 -8.46 -7.34
CA ILE A 101 1.65 -9.90 -7.40
C ILE A 101 2.13 -10.30 -8.81
N SER A 102 1.54 -9.71 -9.86
CA SER A 102 1.88 -10.03 -11.25
C SER A 102 3.33 -9.69 -11.64
N ILE A 103 3.94 -8.71 -10.97
CA ILE A 103 5.33 -8.29 -11.23
C ILE A 103 6.34 -8.91 -10.25
N CYS A 104 5.88 -9.69 -9.27
CA CYS A 104 6.73 -10.33 -8.28
C CYS A 104 7.12 -11.76 -8.70
N SER A 105 8.42 -12.01 -8.78
CA SER A 105 8.99 -13.36 -8.93
C SER A 105 9.42 -13.95 -7.58
N TYR A 106 9.47 -13.10 -6.56
CA TYR A 106 9.91 -13.45 -5.21
C TYR A 106 8.94 -12.92 -4.16
N ILE A 107 8.99 -13.54 -2.99
CA ILE A 107 8.23 -13.15 -1.79
C ILE A 107 9.16 -13.12 -0.59
N ASP A 108 8.97 -12.15 0.29
CA ASP A 108 9.71 -12.06 1.54
C ASP A 108 9.09 -12.96 2.60
N ILE A 109 9.87 -13.88 3.11
CA ILE A 109 9.51 -14.70 4.27
C ILE A 109 10.52 -14.42 5.37
N ASN A 110 10.09 -13.73 6.43
CA ASN A 110 10.92 -13.37 7.58
C ASN A 110 12.24 -12.66 7.22
N GLY A 111 12.21 -11.76 6.23
CA GLY A 111 13.37 -10.99 5.80
C GLY A 111 14.21 -11.65 4.70
N THR A 112 13.84 -12.85 4.26
CA THR A 112 14.52 -13.58 3.19
C THR A 112 13.62 -13.64 1.95
N ALA A 113 14.16 -13.23 0.80
CA ALA A 113 13.48 -13.36 -0.48
C ALA A 113 13.59 -14.82 -0.98
N VAL A 114 12.45 -15.45 -1.20
CA VAL A 114 12.33 -16.80 -1.77
C VAL A 114 11.52 -16.76 -3.05
N GLU A 115 11.63 -17.77 -3.90
CA GLU A 115 10.83 -17.87 -5.12
C GLU A 115 9.32 -17.85 -4.81
N PHE A 116 8.55 -17.08 -5.57
CA PHE A 116 7.13 -16.91 -5.35
C PHE A 116 6.33 -18.02 -6.00
N SER A 117 6.33 -19.20 -5.37
CA SER A 117 5.61 -20.39 -5.82
C SER A 117 4.10 -20.19 -5.82
N GLU A 118 3.36 -21.05 -6.53
CA GLU A 118 1.89 -20.99 -6.55
C GLU A 118 1.26 -21.23 -5.16
N GLU A 119 1.91 -22.01 -4.28
CA GLU A 119 1.48 -22.20 -2.89
C GLU A 119 1.60 -20.91 -2.11
N LEU A 120 2.72 -20.20 -2.24
CA LEU A 120 2.96 -18.92 -1.57
C LEU A 120 2.07 -17.81 -2.11
N LYS A 121 1.75 -17.83 -3.42
CA LYS A 121 0.75 -16.91 -3.99
C LYS A 121 -0.62 -17.12 -3.38
N LYS A 122 -1.07 -18.38 -3.28
CA LYS A 122 -2.34 -18.71 -2.61
C LYS A 122 -2.36 -18.26 -1.14
N GLN A 123 -1.23 -18.38 -0.45
CA GLN A 123 -1.11 -17.91 0.94
C GLN A 123 -1.20 -16.39 1.03
N ALA A 124 -0.49 -15.66 0.17
CA ALA A 124 -0.56 -14.20 0.10
C ALA A 124 -1.99 -13.71 -0.22
N TYR A 125 -2.67 -14.36 -1.16
CA TYR A 125 -4.07 -14.06 -1.46
C TYR A 125 -5.00 -14.32 -0.27
N LYS A 126 -4.80 -15.38 0.52
CA LYS A 126 -5.60 -15.62 1.74
C LYS A 126 -5.45 -14.48 2.75
N VAL A 127 -4.24 -13.95 2.91
CA VAL A 127 -4.01 -12.79 3.79
C VAL A 127 -4.76 -11.56 3.26
N TYR A 128 -4.68 -11.31 1.95
CA TYR A 128 -5.41 -10.23 1.29
C TYR A 128 -6.92 -10.38 1.46
N GLU A 129 -7.50 -11.52 1.05
CA GLU A 129 -8.94 -11.77 1.08
C GLU A 129 -9.52 -11.66 2.49
N LYS A 130 -8.84 -12.23 3.49
CA LYS A 130 -9.25 -12.12 4.89
C LYS A 130 -9.39 -10.67 5.33
N ASN A 131 -8.38 -9.85 5.08
CA ASN A 131 -8.39 -8.45 5.51
C ASN A 131 -9.35 -7.59 4.67
N ASN A 132 -9.51 -7.92 3.39
CA ASN A 132 -10.50 -7.26 2.53
C ASN A 132 -11.94 -7.60 2.99
N HIS A 133 -12.19 -8.85 3.35
CA HIS A 133 -13.48 -9.28 3.93
C HIS A 133 -13.77 -8.60 5.29
N ASP A 134 -12.73 -8.30 6.07
CA ASP A 134 -12.82 -7.51 7.30
C ASP A 134 -13.12 -6.02 7.05
N GLY A 135 -13.33 -5.62 5.79
CA GLY A 135 -13.69 -4.26 5.38
C GLY A 135 -12.49 -3.33 5.16
N LEU A 136 -11.27 -3.85 5.09
CA LEU A 136 -10.09 -3.05 4.80
C LEU A 136 -9.83 -2.96 3.28
N ARG A 137 -9.51 -1.76 2.82
CA ARG A 137 -8.94 -1.56 1.49
C ARG A 137 -7.45 -1.90 1.53
N ILE A 138 -7.03 -2.90 0.75
CA ILE A 138 -5.66 -3.42 0.81
C ILE A 138 -4.84 -2.92 -0.38
N VAL A 139 -3.63 -2.48 -0.09
CA VAL A 139 -2.59 -2.12 -1.06
C VAL A 139 -1.37 -2.99 -0.79
N ALA A 140 -0.81 -3.59 -1.83
CA ALA A 140 0.41 -4.38 -1.73
C ALA A 140 1.65 -3.52 -1.91
N VAL A 141 2.75 -3.96 -1.29
CA VAL A 141 4.06 -3.31 -1.35
C VAL A 141 5.11 -4.33 -1.76
N ALA A 142 5.90 -3.97 -2.78
CA ALA A 142 7.01 -4.76 -3.27
C ALA A 142 8.29 -3.93 -3.35
N GLN A 143 9.43 -4.62 -3.36
CA GLN A 143 10.73 -3.99 -3.51
C GLN A 143 11.62 -4.78 -4.48
N LYS A 144 12.62 -4.09 -5.03
CA LYS A 144 13.74 -4.70 -5.76
C LYS A 144 15.03 -4.00 -5.33
N ASN A 145 15.98 -4.81 -4.88
CA ASN A 145 17.30 -4.35 -4.47
C ASN A 145 18.34 -4.61 -5.58
N HIS A 146 19.56 -4.09 -5.39
CA HIS A 146 20.69 -4.34 -6.29
C HIS A 146 20.43 -3.92 -7.74
N ILE A 147 19.89 -2.73 -7.92
CA ILE A 147 19.64 -2.13 -9.23
C ILE A 147 20.92 -1.42 -9.66
N HIS A 148 21.71 -2.08 -10.52
CA HIS A 148 22.99 -1.56 -11.04
C HIS A 148 22.85 -1.28 -12.54
N GLY A 149 23.58 -0.25 -13.02
CA GLY A 149 23.71 0.04 -14.46
C GLY A 149 22.48 0.64 -15.14
N ILE A 150 21.45 1.00 -14.39
CA ILE A 150 20.25 1.66 -14.93
C ILE A 150 20.36 3.15 -14.58
N GLU A 151 20.35 4.03 -15.58
CA GLU A 151 20.40 5.50 -15.42
C GLU A 151 18.98 6.09 -15.39
N THR A 152 18.05 5.54 -16.17
CA THR A 152 16.66 5.99 -16.24
C THR A 152 15.76 4.78 -16.09
N PHE A 153 14.79 4.89 -15.19
CA PHE A 153 13.85 3.81 -14.89
C PHE A 153 12.54 3.98 -15.66
N GLY A 154 12.00 2.86 -16.10
CA GLY A 154 10.73 2.80 -16.82
C GLY A 154 9.86 1.62 -16.37
N ILE A 155 8.70 1.51 -17.00
CA ILE A 155 7.69 0.48 -16.69
C ILE A 155 8.28 -0.95 -16.77
N ASN A 156 9.23 -1.18 -17.68
CA ASN A 156 9.88 -2.49 -17.85
C ASN A 156 10.78 -2.89 -16.67
N ASP A 157 11.16 -1.95 -15.81
CA ASP A 157 11.96 -2.24 -14.62
C ASP A 157 11.12 -2.76 -13.46
N GLU A 158 9.80 -2.55 -13.50
CA GLU A 158 8.82 -3.08 -12.57
C GLU A 158 8.58 -4.59 -12.81
N GLN A 159 9.61 -5.40 -12.70
CA GLN A 159 9.55 -6.85 -12.85
C GLN A 159 10.57 -7.52 -11.94
N ASN A 160 10.37 -8.83 -11.68
CA ASN A 160 11.21 -9.61 -10.77
C ASN A 160 11.30 -8.96 -9.39
N MET A 161 10.17 -8.43 -8.92
CA MET A 161 10.06 -7.79 -7.61
C MET A 161 9.94 -8.83 -6.50
N VAL A 162 10.16 -8.38 -5.28
CA VAL A 162 9.93 -9.15 -4.05
C VAL A 162 8.69 -8.58 -3.36
N LEU A 163 7.63 -9.36 -3.26
CA LEU A 163 6.47 -8.98 -2.44
C LEU A 163 6.89 -8.96 -0.97
N ILE A 164 6.73 -7.81 -0.30
CA ILE A 164 7.11 -7.69 1.12
C ILE A 164 5.92 -7.67 2.07
N GLY A 165 4.72 -7.38 1.58
CA GLY A 165 3.51 -7.41 2.38
C GLY A 165 2.45 -6.43 1.93
N PHE A 166 1.57 -6.06 2.87
CA PHE A 166 0.35 -5.32 2.60
C PHE A 166 0.13 -4.20 3.61
N VAL A 167 -0.51 -3.14 3.17
CA VAL A 167 -1.05 -2.07 4.01
C VAL A 167 -2.56 -2.05 3.85
N GLY A 168 -3.28 -1.99 4.97
CA GLY A 168 -4.73 -2.04 5.03
C GLY A 168 -5.31 -0.75 5.58
N PHE A 169 -6.26 -0.18 4.86
CA PHE A 169 -6.89 1.10 5.17
C PHE A 169 -8.34 0.90 5.56
N LEU A 170 -8.77 1.67 6.55
CA LEU A 170 -10.16 1.80 6.93
C LEU A 170 -10.69 3.15 6.46
N ASP A 171 -11.88 3.13 5.89
CA ASP A 171 -12.66 4.32 5.58
C ASP A 171 -13.70 4.50 6.70
N PRO A 172 -13.41 5.28 7.76
CA PRO A 172 -14.24 5.31 8.95
C PRO A 172 -15.61 5.89 8.66
N PRO A 173 -16.70 5.24 9.12
CA PRO A 173 -18.05 5.79 8.98
C PRO A 173 -18.19 7.05 9.82
N LYS A 174 -18.94 8.03 9.32
CA LYS A 174 -19.31 9.21 10.11
C LYS A 174 -20.05 8.79 11.36
N LYS A 175 -19.72 9.39 12.50
CA LYS A 175 -20.35 9.10 13.79
C LYS A 175 -21.87 9.21 13.74
N THR A 176 -22.39 10.13 12.94
CA THR A 176 -23.83 10.39 12.74
C THR A 176 -24.50 9.44 11.73
N ALA A 177 -23.74 8.68 10.92
CA ALA A 177 -24.29 7.84 9.85
C ALA A 177 -25.27 6.79 10.38
N LYS A 178 -24.90 6.09 11.45
CA LYS A 178 -25.74 5.06 12.07
C LYS A 178 -27.07 5.63 12.58
N GLU A 179 -27.02 6.76 13.27
CA GLU A 179 -28.21 7.42 13.83
C GLU A 179 -29.12 7.95 12.72
N ALA A 180 -28.54 8.53 11.68
CA ALA A 180 -29.29 9.01 10.51
C ALA A 180 -30.03 7.86 9.80
N ILE A 181 -29.36 6.72 9.56
CA ILE A 181 -29.98 5.54 8.94
C ILE A 181 -31.12 5.01 9.81
N ILE A 182 -30.93 4.92 11.12
CA ILE A 182 -31.98 4.47 12.06
C ILE A 182 -33.16 5.45 12.05
N ALA A 183 -32.92 6.74 12.03
CA ALA A 183 -33.97 7.75 11.98
C ALA A 183 -34.77 7.66 10.69
N LEU A 184 -34.11 7.55 9.52
CA LEU A 184 -34.76 7.35 8.22
C LEU A 184 -35.65 6.11 8.23
N LYS A 185 -35.16 4.99 8.73
CA LYS A 185 -35.92 3.73 8.84
C LYS A 185 -37.17 3.89 9.71
N LYS A 186 -37.08 4.63 10.83
CA LYS A 186 -38.24 4.92 11.68
C LYS A 186 -39.33 5.74 10.97
N HIS A 187 -38.95 6.54 10.00
CA HIS A 187 -39.88 7.32 9.17
C HIS A 187 -40.30 6.60 7.89
N GLY A 188 -40.03 5.30 7.76
CA GLY A 188 -40.45 4.47 6.61
C GLY A 188 -39.60 4.72 5.36
N VAL A 189 -38.40 5.30 5.49
CA VAL A 189 -37.47 5.52 4.38
C VAL A 189 -36.43 4.42 4.38
N ASP A 190 -36.39 3.63 3.32
CA ASP A 190 -35.34 2.63 3.09
C ASP A 190 -34.09 3.29 2.52
N THR A 191 -32.95 2.92 3.07
CA THR A 191 -31.64 3.45 2.64
C THR A 191 -30.95 2.41 1.77
N VAL A 192 -30.55 2.82 0.57
CA VAL A 192 -29.75 1.99 -0.35
C VAL A 192 -28.38 2.63 -0.50
N VAL A 193 -27.34 1.84 -0.33
CA VAL A 193 -25.94 2.26 -0.53
C VAL A 193 -25.56 1.92 -1.98
N LEU A 194 -25.28 2.95 -2.75
CA LEU A 194 -24.74 2.80 -4.12
C LEU A 194 -23.25 3.07 -4.03
N THR A 195 -22.44 2.12 -4.49
CA THR A 195 -20.97 2.25 -4.55
C THR A 195 -20.51 2.15 -6.01
N GLY A 196 -19.48 2.91 -6.38
CA GLY A 196 -18.89 2.88 -7.71
C GLY A 196 -17.71 1.89 -7.83
N ASP A 197 -17.45 1.13 -6.78
CA ASP A 197 -16.35 0.16 -6.70
C ASP A 197 -16.79 -1.22 -7.20
#